data_89e4654876d63c5ab86c95dde5085b24
#
_entry.id   89e4654876d63c5ab86c95dde5085b24
#
_cell.length_a   1.000
_cell.length_b   1.000
_cell.length_c   1.000
_cell.angle_alpha   90.00
_cell.angle_beta   90.00
_cell.angle_gamma   90.00
#
_symmetry.space_group_name_H-M   'P 1'
#
loop_
_entity.id
_entity.type
_entity.pdbx_description
1 polymer ?
#
loop_
_entity_poly.entity_id
_entity_poly.type
_entity_poly.pdbx_seq_one_letter_code
_entity_poly.pdbx_strand_id
1 'polypeptide(L)'
;MSDNRVTLLGTPCVYRDGKEIHFPYRKAEGIFYYLCVEKQTNRDELVSLFWGACDENTGRKNLRQALFQIRRCVGDEVIVLQGRNDLKMNERFGLKVDWDAPDAEFALSRGRFLDFFYLKECPEFEDWVEQKRAQQLARSLSYIK
;
A
#
# COMPACT_ATOMS: atom_id res chain seq x y z
N MET A 1 -18.90 13.10 -8.46
CA MET A 1 -17.67 12.35 -8.69
C MET A 1 -16.94 12.08 -7.41
N SER A 2 -16.45 10.89 -7.25
CA SER A 2 -15.76 10.48 -6.05
C SER A 2 -14.29 10.90 -6.11
N ASP A 3 -13.79 11.53 -5.05
CA ASP A 3 -12.37 11.82 -4.91
C ASP A 3 -11.75 10.67 -4.10
N ASN A 4 -11.32 9.63 -4.83
CA ASN A 4 -10.69 8.44 -4.25
C ASN A 4 -9.23 8.43 -4.68
N ARG A 5 -8.35 8.83 -3.80
CA ARG A 5 -6.92 8.93 -4.13
C ARG A 5 -6.04 8.50 -2.96
N VAL A 6 -4.85 8.05 -3.34
CA VAL A 6 -3.82 7.65 -2.39
C VAL A 6 -2.54 8.39 -2.75
N THR A 7 -1.96 9.09 -1.78
CA THR A 7 -0.65 9.72 -1.97
C THR A 7 0.37 8.90 -1.18
N LEU A 8 1.40 8.45 -1.88
CA LEU A 8 2.48 7.64 -1.31
C LEU A 8 3.83 8.34 -1.43
N LEU A 9 3.92 9.39 -2.25
CA LEU A 9 5.14 10.18 -2.43
C LEU A 9 5.09 11.36 -1.46
N GLY A 10 5.85 11.26 -0.40
CA GLY A 10 5.77 12.11 0.76
C GLY A 10 5.03 11.42 1.89
N THR A 11 4.43 12.18 2.78
CA THR A 11 3.62 11.62 3.87
C THR A 11 2.40 10.92 3.28
N PRO A 12 2.22 9.62 3.55
CA PRO A 12 1.12 8.88 2.93
C PRO A 12 -0.24 9.33 3.46
N CYS A 13 -1.20 9.41 2.53
CA CYS A 13 -2.58 9.81 2.81
C CYS A 13 -3.54 9.06 1.91
N VAL A 14 -4.72 8.76 2.41
CA VAL A 14 -5.78 8.11 1.64
C VAL A 14 -7.04 8.96 1.76
N TYR A 15 -7.68 9.22 0.62
CA TYR A 15 -8.93 9.96 0.55
C TYR A 15 -10.00 9.13 -0.13
N ARG A 16 -11.18 9.09 0.45
CA ARG A 16 -12.37 8.49 -0.15
C ARG A 16 -13.49 9.53 -0.14
N ASP A 17 -14.04 9.80 -1.32
CA ASP A 17 -15.09 10.82 -1.48
C ASP A 17 -14.68 12.16 -0.87
N GLY A 18 -13.40 12.52 -1.02
CA GLY A 18 -12.83 13.76 -0.52
C GLY A 18 -12.52 13.79 0.98
N LYS A 19 -12.79 12.70 1.70
CA LYS A 19 -12.53 12.62 3.14
C LYS A 19 -11.28 11.79 3.41
N GLU A 20 -10.43 12.27 4.31
CA GLU A 20 -9.25 11.54 4.71
C GLU A 20 -9.62 10.29 5.51
N ILE A 21 -9.02 9.17 5.13
CA ILE A 21 -9.23 7.88 5.79
C ILE A 21 -8.13 7.66 6.80
N HIS A 22 -8.50 7.25 8.01
CA HIS A 22 -7.55 6.86 9.05
C HIS A 22 -7.75 5.40 9.38
N PHE A 23 -6.66 4.63 9.29
CA PHE A 23 -6.69 3.21 9.60
C PHE A 23 -6.53 3.00 11.10
N PRO A 24 -7.12 1.93 11.67
CA PRO A 24 -7.05 1.70 13.11
C PRO A 24 -5.66 1.35 13.61
N TYR A 25 -4.78 0.81 12.75
CA TYR A 25 -3.41 0.51 13.13
C TYR A 25 -2.50 0.47 11.90
N ARG A 26 -1.20 0.65 12.15
CA ARG A 26 -0.21 0.87 11.09
C ARG A 26 -0.01 -0.31 10.15
N LYS A 27 -0.10 -1.56 10.65
CA LYS A 27 0.07 -2.72 9.77
C LYS A 27 -1.02 -2.80 8.72
N ALA A 28 -2.27 -2.50 9.08
CA ALA A 28 -3.35 -2.46 8.10
C ALA A 28 -3.07 -1.38 7.04
N GLU A 29 -2.61 -0.23 7.48
CA GLU A 29 -2.23 0.87 6.60
C GLU A 29 -1.11 0.46 5.65
N GLY A 30 -0.06 -0.18 6.18
CA GLY A 30 1.07 -0.66 5.38
C GLY A 30 0.68 -1.69 4.33
N ILE A 31 -0.20 -2.62 4.68
CA ILE A 31 -0.71 -3.62 3.74
C ILE A 31 -1.45 -2.93 2.60
N PHE A 32 -2.26 -1.94 2.91
CA PHE A 32 -2.99 -1.19 1.90
C PHE A 32 -2.04 -0.48 0.93
N TYR A 33 -1.00 0.16 1.45
CA TYR A 33 0.01 0.83 0.62
C TYR A 33 0.77 -0.16 -0.26
N TYR A 34 1.11 -1.32 0.29
CA TYR A 34 1.76 -2.38 -0.47
C TYR A 34 0.89 -2.80 -1.67
N LEU A 35 -0.40 -3.01 -1.43
CA LEU A 35 -1.35 -3.37 -2.49
C LEU A 35 -1.53 -2.24 -3.51
N CYS A 36 -1.49 -1.00 -3.08
CA CYS A 36 -1.60 0.14 -4.00
C CYS A 36 -0.45 0.18 -4.99
N VAL A 37 0.74 -0.26 -4.59
CA VAL A 37 1.93 -0.27 -5.45
C VAL A 37 2.01 -1.54 -6.28
N GLU A 38 1.91 -2.71 -5.64
CA GLU A 38 2.11 -4.00 -6.30
C GLU A 38 0.89 -4.48 -7.08
N LYS A 39 -0.29 -3.98 -6.74
CA LYS A 39 -1.58 -4.28 -7.37
C LYS A 39 -2.11 -5.68 -7.06
N GLN A 40 -1.26 -6.65 -6.88
CA GLN A 40 -1.66 -8.01 -6.53
C GLN A 40 -0.60 -8.67 -5.66
N THR A 41 -1.03 -9.59 -4.82
CA THR A 41 -0.16 -10.32 -3.91
C THR A 41 -0.89 -11.60 -3.47
N ASN A 42 -0.34 -12.28 -2.48
CA ASN A 42 -1.00 -13.43 -1.87
C ASN A 42 -0.84 -13.37 -0.35
N ARG A 43 -1.62 -14.21 0.34
CA ARG A 43 -1.63 -14.20 1.81
C ARG A 43 -0.29 -14.59 2.41
N ASP A 44 0.40 -15.56 1.81
CA ASP A 44 1.70 -16.00 2.32
C ASP A 44 2.73 -14.88 2.26
N GLU A 45 2.74 -14.14 1.17
CA GLU A 45 3.63 -12.98 1.01
C GLU A 45 3.34 -11.90 2.04
N LEU A 46 2.07 -11.58 2.25
CA LEU A 46 1.68 -10.55 3.22
C LEU A 46 2.01 -10.96 4.65
N VAL A 47 1.80 -12.23 5.00
CA VAL A 47 2.18 -12.73 6.32
C VAL A 47 3.70 -12.64 6.52
N SER A 48 4.47 -13.00 5.51
CA SER A 48 5.94 -12.90 5.57
C SER A 48 6.40 -11.46 5.77
N LEU A 49 5.79 -10.52 5.05
CA LEU A 49 6.17 -9.11 5.12
C LEU A 49 5.83 -8.46 6.47
N PHE A 50 4.67 -8.78 7.03
CA PHE A 50 4.14 -8.04 8.18
C PHE A 50 4.13 -8.84 9.48
N TRP A 51 4.19 -10.16 9.42
CA TRP A 51 4.17 -11.04 10.59
C TRP A 51 5.17 -12.18 10.46
N GLY A 52 6.33 -11.91 9.88
CA GLY A 52 7.35 -12.93 9.65
C GLY A 52 7.89 -13.61 10.89
N ALA A 53 7.83 -12.92 12.05
CA ALA A 53 8.29 -13.47 13.32
C ALA A 53 7.21 -14.26 14.06
N CYS A 54 5.95 -14.22 13.59
CA CYS A 54 4.84 -14.95 14.20
C CYS A 54 4.73 -16.35 13.63
N ASP A 55 4.08 -17.26 14.37
CA ASP A 55 3.71 -18.55 13.79
C ASP A 55 2.68 -18.32 12.67
N GLU A 56 2.55 -19.31 11.80
CA GLU A 56 1.70 -19.18 10.60
C GLU A 56 0.23 -18.91 10.94
N ASN A 57 -0.30 -19.61 11.93
CA ASN A 57 -1.71 -19.44 12.30
C ASN A 57 -1.99 -18.04 12.85
N THR A 58 -1.11 -17.51 13.68
CA THR A 58 -1.22 -16.17 14.24
C THR A 58 -1.12 -15.11 13.12
N GLY A 59 -0.16 -15.28 12.21
CA GLY A 59 0.02 -14.37 11.09
C GLY A 59 -1.21 -14.33 10.19
N ARG A 60 -1.77 -15.48 9.86
CA ARG A 60 -2.96 -15.56 8.99
C ARG A 60 -4.20 -14.95 9.66
N LYS A 61 -4.35 -15.16 10.96
CA LYS A 61 -5.44 -14.55 11.73
C LYS A 61 -5.31 -13.02 11.73
N ASN A 62 -4.10 -12.53 11.98
CA ASN A 62 -3.85 -11.10 12.00
C ASN A 62 -4.06 -10.47 10.62
N LEU A 63 -3.66 -11.16 9.57
CA LEU A 63 -3.88 -10.68 8.20
C LEU A 63 -5.38 -10.59 7.90
N ARG A 64 -6.16 -11.59 8.29
CA ARG A 64 -7.61 -11.57 8.07
C ARG A 64 -8.24 -10.34 8.72
N GLN A 65 -7.83 -10.03 9.94
CA GLN A 65 -8.32 -8.84 10.63
C GLN A 65 -7.90 -7.55 9.94
N ALA A 66 -6.65 -7.49 9.48
CA ALA A 66 -6.16 -6.31 8.76
C ALA A 66 -6.94 -6.08 7.47
N LEU A 67 -7.20 -7.13 6.70
CA LEU A 67 -7.99 -7.03 5.47
C LEU A 67 -9.42 -6.59 5.75
N PHE A 68 -10.01 -7.08 6.83
CA PHE A 68 -11.33 -6.63 7.26
C PHE A 68 -11.33 -5.13 7.55
N GLN A 69 -10.33 -4.64 8.28
CA GLN A 69 -10.23 -3.22 8.60
C GLN A 69 -10.02 -2.35 7.36
N ILE A 70 -9.20 -2.81 6.42
CA ILE A 70 -8.98 -2.08 5.17
C ILE A 70 -10.30 -1.91 4.42
N ARG A 71 -11.07 -2.99 4.30
CA ARG A 71 -12.37 -2.93 3.63
C ARG A 71 -13.34 -2.02 4.35
N ARG A 72 -13.33 -2.06 5.68
CA ARG A 72 -14.20 -1.20 6.47
C ARG A 72 -13.86 0.27 6.32
N CYS A 73 -12.57 0.60 6.25
CA CYS A 73 -12.12 1.99 6.16
C CYS A 73 -12.24 2.55 4.75
N VAL A 74 -11.82 1.77 3.74
CA VAL A 74 -11.74 2.25 2.36
C VAL A 74 -12.99 1.86 1.56
N GLY A 75 -13.44 0.62 1.68
CA GLY A 75 -14.62 0.12 0.97
C GLY A 75 -14.54 -1.37 0.76
N ASP A 76 -15.69 -2.04 0.83
CA ASP A 76 -15.75 -3.51 0.75
C ASP A 76 -15.21 -4.06 -0.56
N GLU A 77 -15.31 -3.28 -1.64
CA GLU A 77 -14.92 -3.74 -2.97
C GLU A 77 -13.51 -3.34 -3.38
N VAL A 78 -12.75 -2.71 -2.48
CA VAL A 78 -11.41 -2.22 -2.82
C VAL A 78 -10.43 -3.36 -3.12
N ILE A 79 -10.58 -4.50 -2.47
CA ILE A 79 -9.73 -5.68 -2.66
C ILE A 79 -10.58 -6.83 -3.17
N VAL A 80 -10.09 -7.48 -4.24
CA VAL A 80 -10.73 -8.68 -4.80
C VAL A 80 -9.95 -9.90 -4.34
N LEU A 81 -10.67 -10.88 -3.80
CA LEU A 81 -10.10 -12.16 -3.40
C LEU A 81 -10.20 -13.12 -4.58
N GLN A 82 -9.09 -13.74 -4.96
CA GLN A 82 -9.04 -14.72 -6.04
C GLN A 82 -8.58 -16.06 -5.48
N GLY A 83 -9.48 -17.05 -5.46
CA GLY A 83 -9.18 -18.34 -4.86
C GLY A 83 -8.95 -18.21 -3.35
N ARG A 84 -8.12 -19.09 -2.80
CA ARG A 84 -7.89 -19.13 -1.36
C ARG A 84 -6.77 -18.21 -0.89
N ASN A 85 -5.87 -17.86 -1.80
CA ASN A 85 -4.63 -17.22 -1.38
C ASN A 85 -4.39 -15.86 -2.05
N ASP A 86 -4.88 -15.63 -3.24
CA ASP A 86 -4.53 -14.47 -4.05
C ASP A 86 -5.45 -13.28 -3.77
N LEU A 87 -4.83 -12.08 -3.79
CA LEU A 87 -5.50 -10.82 -3.54
C LEU A 87 -5.07 -9.82 -4.62
N LYS A 88 -5.99 -8.99 -5.07
CA LYS A 88 -5.62 -7.90 -5.96
C LYS A 88 -6.47 -6.66 -5.69
N MET A 89 -5.93 -5.50 -6.05
CA MET A 89 -6.69 -4.26 -6.02
C MET A 89 -7.75 -4.29 -7.11
N ASN A 90 -8.93 -3.81 -6.77
CA ASN A 90 -10.03 -3.72 -7.74
C ASN A 90 -9.86 -2.44 -8.56
N GLU A 91 -9.48 -2.58 -9.83
CA GLU A 91 -9.29 -1.44 -10.73
C GLU A 91 -10.58 -0.62 -10.88
N ARG A 92 -11.72 -1.28 -10.82
CA ARG A 92 -13.02 -0.61 -10.96
C ARG A 92 -13.38 0.26 -9.77
N PHE A 93 -12.70 0.07 -8.64
CA PHE A 93 -12.91 0.90 -7.46
C PHE A 93 -12.51 2.35 -7.72
N GLY A 94 -11.55 2.57 -8.62
CA GLY A 94 -11.20 3.90 -9.09
C GLY A 94 -10.29 4.70 -8.18
N LEU A 95 -9.43 4.02 -7.41
CA LEU A 95 -8.40 4.71 -6.63
C LEU A 95 -7.33 5.27 -7.56
N LYS A 96 -7.04 6.55 -7.39
CA LYS A 96 -5.94 7.20 -8.10
C LYS A 96 -4.72 7.22 -7.18
N VAL A 97 -3.69 6.50 -7.56
CA VAL A 97 -2.45 6.36 -6.76
C VAL A 97 -1.35 7.18 -7.43
N ASP A 98 -0.69 8.04 -6.67
CA ASP A 98 0.36 8.91 -7.23
C ASP A 98 1.59 8.13 -7.70
N TRP A 99 1.85 6.94 -7.15
CA TRP A 99 2.90 6.05 -7.64
C TRP A 99 2.71 5.71 -9.13
N ASP A 100 1.47 5.68 -9.60
CA ASP A 100 1.11 5.36 -10.97
C ASP A 100 0.98 6.60 -11.88
N ALA A 101 1.35 7.77 -11.37
CA ALA A 101 1.24 9.02 -12.12
C ALA A 101 2.17 9.03 -13.35
N PRO A 102 1.85 9.84 -14.38
CA PRO A 102 2.76 10.02 -15.52
C PRO A 102 4.15 10.48 -15.05
N ASP A 103 5.19 10.14 -15.82
CA ASP A 103 6.58 10.40 -15.44
C ASP A 103 6.86 11.87 -15.09
N ALA A 104 6.26 12.81 -15.81
CA ALA A 104 6.43 14.23 -15.54
C ALA A 104 5.92 14.60 -14.14
N GLU A 105 4.72 14.16 -13.81
CA GLU A 105 4.11 14.42 -12.50
C GLU A 105 4.87 13.70 -11.40
N PHE A 106 5.27 12.44 -11.65
CA PHE A 106 6.04 11.64 -10.70
C PHE A 106 7.39 12.32 -10.39
N ALA A 107 8.09 12.81 -11.40
CA ALA A 107 9.40 13.46 -11.24
C ALA A 107 9.32 14.79 -10.47
N LEU A 108 8.15 15.42 -10.47
CA LEU A 108 7.94 16.67 -9.73
C LEU A 108 7.57 16.45 -8.27
N SER A 109 7.33 15.20 -7.87
CA SER A 109 7.01 14.90 -6.48
C SER A 109 8.20 15.23 -5.59
N ARG A 110 7.94 15.86 -4.45
CA ARG A 110 9.00 16.33 -3.56
C ARG A 110 9.22 15.45 -2.35
N GLY A 111 8.32 14.52 -2.13
CA GLY A 111 8.38 13.64 -0.97
C GLY A 111 8.95 12.28 -1.32
N ARG A 112 9.65 11.71 -0.36
CA ARG A 112 10.17 10.36 -0.46
C ARG A 112 9.02 9.36 -0.31
N PHE A 113 9.07 8.26 -1.07
CA PHE A 113 8.08 7.19 -0.96
C PHE A 113 7.86 6.78 0.51
N LEU A 114 6.61 6.80 0.98
CA LEU A 114 6.19 6.50 2.35
C LEU A 114 7.03 7.26 3.39
N ASP A 115 7.22 8.57 3.18
CA ASP A 115 7.96 9.41 4.10
C ASP A 115 7.27 9.45 5.47
N PHE A 116 8.05 9.33 6.54
CA PHE A 116 7.56 9.29 7.93
C PHE A 116 6.68 8.10 8.27
N PHE A 117 6.58 7.11 7.40
CA PHE A 117 5.87 5.87 7.69
C PHE A 117 6.89 4.76 7.95
N TYR A 118 6.83 4.17 9.13
CA TYR A 118 7.78 3.15 9.55
C TYR A 118 7.06 2.07 10.35
N LEU A 119 7.32 0.79 10.04
CA LEU A 119 6.78 -0.34 10.77
C LEU A 119 7.89 -1.04 11.54
N LYS A 120 7.92 -0.81 12.84
CA LYS A 120 8.82 -1.49 13.76
C LYS A 120 8.50 -2.98 13.71
N GLU A 121 9.48 -3.84 13.71
CA GLU A 121 9.31 -5.29 13.71
C GLU A 121 8.87 -5.89 12.37
N CYS A 122 8.92 -5.13 11.28
CA CYS A 122 8.60 -5.64 9.95
C CYS A 122 9.78 -5.40 8.99
N PRO A 123 10.93 -6.08 9.22
CA PRO A 123 12.13 -5.81 8.42
C PRO A 123 11.93 -6.08 6.91
N GLU A 124 11.19 -7.10 6.54
CA GLU A 124 10.94 -7.38 5.11
C GLU A 124 10.12 -6.29 4.45
N PHE A 125 9.14 -5.74 5.16
CA PHE A 125 8.39 -4.60 4.65
C PHE A 125 9.30 -3.37 4.50
N GLU A 126 10.15 -3.11 5.49
CA GLU A 126 11.08 -1.97 5.45
C GLU A 126 12.09 -2.12 4.31
N ASP A 127 12.54 -3.32 4.01
CA ASP A 127 13.40 -3.59 2.85
C ASP A 127 12.67 -3.28 1.55
N TRP A 128 11.41 -3.65 1.46
CA TRP A 128 10.57 -3.34 0.30
C TRP A 128 10.43 -1.82 0.13
N VAL A 129 10.21 -1.08 1.22
CA VAL A 129 10.10 0.37 1.18
C VAL A 129 11.40 0.98 0.62
N GLU A 130 12.56 0.50 1.09
CA GLU A 130 13.84 1.01 0.61
C GLU A 130 14.05 0.71 -0.88
N GLN A 131 13.63 -0.45 -1.35
CA GLN A 131 13.67 -0.78 -2.77
C GLN A 131 12.83 0.18 -3.60
N LYS A 132 11.63 0.51 -3.11
CA LYS A 132 10.74 1.44 -3.81
C LYS A 132 11.28 2.87 -3.80
N ARG A 133 11.94 3.28 -2.72
CA ARG A 133 12.62 4.58 -2.67
C ARG A 133 13.73 4.68 -3.70
N ALA A 134 14.50 3.60 -3.87
CA ALA A 134 15.52 3.54 -4.91
C ALA A 134 14.92 3.61 -6.30
N GLN A 135 13.80 2.92 -6.53
CA GLN A 135 13.09 2.97 -7.81
C GLN A 135 12.55 4.38 -8.08
N GLN A 136 12.02 5.04 -7.06
CA GLN A 136 11.54 6.41 -7.18
C GLN A 136 12.66 7.33 -7.66
N LEU A 137 13.83 7.24 -7.03
CA LEU A 137 14.97 8.06 -7.39
C LEU A 137 15.41 7.80 -8.82
N ALA A 138 15.57 6.52 -9.18
CA ALA A 138 16.00 6.13 -10.53
C ALA A 138 15.02 6.63 -11.60
N ARG A 139 13.73 6.50 -11.36
CA ARG A 139 12.68 6.94 -12.30
C ARG A 139 12.71 8.46 -12.46
N SER A 140 12.84 9.20 -11.36
CA SER A 140 12.89 10.65 -11.40
C SER A 140 14.13 11.17 -12.14
N LEU A 141 15.30 10.57 -11.90
CA LEU A 141 16.53 10.92 -12.59
C LEU A 141 16.47 10.60 -14.09
N SER A 142 15.85 9.48 -14.44
CA SER A 142 15.69 9.10 -15.83
C SER A 142 14.82 10.10 -16.61
N TYR A 143 13.79 10.63 -15.98
CA TYR A 143 12.94 11.63 -16.62
C TYR A 143 13.67 12.96 -16.85
N ILE A 144 14.51 13.37 -15.90
CA ILE A 144 15.23 14.65 -15.96
C ILE A 144 16.31 14.66 -17.04
N LYS A 145 16.85 13.50 -17.38
CA LYS A 145 17.81 13.40 -18.47
C LYS A 145 17.15 13.62 -19.81
#